data_048ab53b3bbcec72b87562ef4ddb8c7f
#
_entry.id   048ab53b3bbcec72b87562ef4ddb8c7f
#
_cell.length_a   1.000
_cell.length_b   1.000
_cell.length_c   1.000
_cell.angle_alpha   90.00
_cell.angle_beta   90.00
_cell.angle_gamma   90.00
#
_symmetry.space_group_name_H-M   'P 1'
#
loop_
_entity.id
_entity.type
_entity.pdbx_description
1 polymer ?
#
loop_
_entity_poly.entity_id
_entity_poly.type
_entity_poly.pdbx_seq_one_letter_code
_entity_poly.pdbx_strand_id
1 'polypeptide(L)'
;MRTFCLVAVCGVFATALYAQNSTTLDLRTRHTRKSFYVILAARGGSATGHAFVLWGIEDNVHRRSTIRAFGLYPEGTGANCGALVRNVPGGVMDEMKNHSFQAITEELIVRVDEADYKRSWRVAREWDCRHQFSLLNRDCVEFLRAVGESLDLDMPRRTMTRWTPEAYVRAVMANANRRPAAFP
;
A
#
# COMPACT_ATOMS: atom_id res chain seq x y z
N MET A 1 32.35 20.48 45.56
CA MET A 1 31.09 20.31 44.84
C MET A 1 31.42 19.83 43.42
N ARG A 2 31.14 18.58 43.08
CA ARG A 2 31.34 18.01 41.72
C ARG A 2 30.00 17.86 41.08
N THR A 3 29.73 18.65 40.04
CA THR A 3 28.49 18.64 39.27
C THR A 3 28.55 17.50 38.25
N PHE A 4 27.72 16.48 38.42
CA PHE A 4 27.53 15.42 37.42
C PHE A 4 26.57 15.92 36.35
N CYS A 5 27.05 16.09 35.13
CA CYS A 5 26.20 16.28 33.95
C CYS A 5 25.66 14.93 33.50
N LEU A 6 24.36 14.74 33.67
CA LEU A 6 23.63 13.58 33.15
C LEU A 6 23.34 13.82 31.65
N VAL A 7 24.07 13.17 30.76
CA VAL A 7 23.79 13.20 29.33
C VAL A 7 22.67 12.18 29.09
N ALA A 8 21.44 12.67 28.87
CA ALA A 8 20.32 11.86 28.43
C ALA A 8 20.51 11.50 26.95
N VAL A 9 20.90 10.27 26.68
CA VAL A 9 20.93 9.71 25.32
C VAL A 9 19.47 9.42 24.94
N CYS A 10 18.83 10.31 24.18
CA CYS A 10 17.57 10.05 23.49
C CYS A 10 17.83 9.04 22.37
N GLY A 11 17.68 7.76 22.68
CA GLY A 11 17.62 6.70 21.69
C GLY A 11 16.35 6.86 20.85
N VAL A 12 16.49 7.33 19.62
CA VAL A 12 15.41 7.29 18.62
C VAL A 12 15.21 5.83 18.23
N PHE A 13 14.29 5.15 18.94
CA PHE A 13 13.80 3.85 18.49
C PHE A 13 12.95 4.09 17.24
N ALA A 14 13.51 3.86 16.07
CA ALA A 14 12.74 3.68 14.84
C ALA A 14 11.94 2.38 15.04
N THR A 15 10.73 2.49 15.58
CA THR A 15 9.77 1.39 15.60
C THR A 15 9.41 1.11 14.14
N ALA A 16 9.96 0.01 13.61
CA ALA A 16 9.48 -0.53 12.35
C ALA A 16 7.98 -0.81 12.53
N LEU A 17 7.14 -0.07 11.83
CA LEU A 17 5.69 -0.29 11.81
C LEU A 17 5.45 -1.59 11.03
N TYR A 18 5.46 -2.71 11.73
CA TYR A 18 5.04 -3.99 11.15
C TYR A 18 3.53 -4.00 11.01
N ALA A 19 3.04 -4.45 9.87
CA ALA A 19 1.62 -4.72 9.68
C ALA A 19 1.15 -5.77 10.70
N GLN A 20 -0.08 -5.65 11.17
CA GLN A 20 -0.67 -6.63 12.08
C GLN A 20 -0.84 -7.98 11.37
N ASN A 21 -1.23 -7.96 10.09
CA ASN A 21 -1.32 -9.13 9.23
C ASN A 21 -0.52 -8.91 7.94
N SER A 22 0.36 -9.82 7.63
CA SER A 22 1.24 -9.73 6.45
C SER A 22 1.30 -11.07 5.72
N THR A 23 1.22 -11.01 4.40
CA THR A 23 1.41 -12.15 3.50
C THR A 23 2.42 -11.78 2.43
N THR A 24 3.30 -12.71 2.06
CA THR A 24 4.28 -12.50 0.98
C THR A 24 4.00 -13.45 -0.18
N LEU A 25 3.96 -12.89 -1.40
CA LEU A 25 3.85 -13.59 -2.66
C LEU A 25 5.10 -13.30 -3.51
N ASP A 26 5.72 -14.33 -4.06
CA ASP A 26 6.89 -14.18 -4.94
C ASP A 26 6.48 -14.48 -6.39
N LEU A 27 6.50 -13.48 -7.25
CA LEU A 27 6.19 -13.56 -8.68
C LEU A 27 7.44 -13.45 -9.56
N ARG A 28 8.64 -13.39 -8.98
CA ARG A 28 9.86 -13.22 -9.74
C ARG A 28 10.13 -14.43 -10.63
N THR A 29 10.49 -14.18 -11.85
CA THR A 29 10.96 -15.20 -12.79
C THR A 29 12.46 -15.48 -12.64
N ARG A 30 13.21 -14.57 -11.99
CA ARG A 30 14.66 -14.68 -11.76
C ARG A 30 15.01 -14.20 -10.35
N HIS A 31 15.86 -14.97 -9.67
CA HIS A 31 16.43 -14.55 -8.38
C HIS A 31 17.69 -13.71 -8.62
N THR A 32 17.56 -12.40 -8.40
CA THR A 32 18.66 -11.43 -8.50
C THR A 32 19.06 -10.95 -7.11
N ARG A 33 20.27 -10.34 -7.00
CA ARG A 33 20.73 -9.77 -5.70
C ARG A 33 19.85 -8.62 -5.20
N LYS A 34 19.16 -7.92 -6.10
CA LYS A 34 18.18 -6.90 -5.76
C LYS A 34 16.81 -7.39 -6.20
N SER A 35 15.88 -7.42 -5.28
CA SER A 35 14.48 -7.73 -5.54
C SER A 35 13.67 -6.45 -5.47
N PHE A 36 12.74 -6.29 -6.38
CA PHE A 36 11.73 -5.24 -6.28
C PHE A 36 10.53 -5.79 -5.53
N TYR A 37 9.84 -4.94 -4.82
CA TYR A 37 8.57 -5.29 -4.23
C TYR A 37 7.52 -4.22 -4.43
N VAL A 38 6.26 -4.66 -4.46
CA VAL A 38 5.07 -3.82 -4.39
C VAL A 38 4.25 -4.33 -3.21
N ILE A 39 3.83 -3.45 -2.31
CA ILE A 39 2.98 -3.81 -1.17
C ILE A 39 1.61 -3.20 -1.40
N LEU A 40 0.59 -4.04 -1.41
CA LEU A 40 -0.80 -3.64 -1.34
C LEU A 40 -1.19 -3.57 0.13
N ALA A 41 -1.48 -2.37 0.64
CA ALA A 41 -1.62 -2.14 2.07
C ALA A 41 -2.96 -1.46 2.42
N ALA A 42 -3.39 -1.70 3.64
CA ALA A 42 -4.50 -0.98 4.26
C ALA A 42 -4.17 -0.57 5.69
N ARG A 43 -4.76 0.53 6.11
CA ARG A 43 -4.81 0.97 7.51
C ARG A 43 -6.23 1.15 7.97
N GLY A 44 -6.51 0.75 9.21
CA GLY A 44 -7.76 1.01 9.90
C GLY A 44 -7.74 2.30 10.69
N GLY A 45 -8.68 2.43 11.62
CA GLY A 45 -8.70 3.51 12.62
C GLY A 45 -9.48 4.76 12.23
N SER A 46 -9.93 4.91 10.99
CA SER A 46 -10.97 5.87 10.59
C SER A 46 -12.26 5.13 10.24
N ALA A 47 -13.39 5.83 10.21
CA ALA A 47 -14.69 5.23 9.87
C ALA A 47 -14.69 4.48 8.52
N THR A 48 -13.80 4.84 7.62
CA THR A 48 -13.69 4.24 6.27
C THR A 48 -12.39 3.49 6.04
N GLY A 49 -11.36 3.66 6.88
CA GLY A 49 -10.01 3.15 6.62
C GLY A 49 -9.36 3.77 5.37
N HIS A 50 -8.21 3.27 4.96
CA HIS A 50 -7.52 3.71 3.74
C HIS A 50 -6.70 2.58 3.11
N ALA A 51 -6.73 2.47 1.77
CA ALA A 51 -5.90 1.58 0.99
C ALA A 51 -4.85 2.36 0.20
N PHE A 52 -3.64 1.83 0.13
CA PHE A 52 -2.53 2.46 -0.57
C PHE A 52 -1.51 1.43 -1.02
N VAL A 53 -0.57 1.87 -1.84
CA VAL A 53 0.45 0.98 -2.40
C VAL A 53 1.84 1.55 -2.11
N LEU A 54 2.78 0.66 -1.75
CA LEU A 54 4.18 0.99 -1.55
C LEU A 54 5.03 0.28 -2.61
N TRP A 55 6.04 0.98 -3.09
CA TRP A 55 7.05 0.45 -4.01
C TRP A 55 8.43 0.56 -3.39
N GLY A 56 9.24 -0.47 -3.52
CA GLY A 56 10.58 -0.46 -2.95
C GLY A 56 11.49 -1.56 -3.48
N ILE A 57 12.64 -1.65 -2.85
CA ILE A 57 13.65 -2.67 -3.11
C ILE A 57 13.94 -3.46 -1.84
N GLU A 58 14.24 -4.73 -2.00
CA GLU A 58 14.70 -5.64 -0.95
C GLU A 58 16.12 -6.09 -1.29
N ASP A 59 17.02 -6.04 -0.34
CA ASP A 59 18.39 -6.52 -0.50
C ASP A 59 18.49 -8.04 -0.23
N ASN A 60 19.69 -8.59 -0.43
CA ASN A 60 19.97 -10.02 -0.25
C ASN A 60 19.89 -10.54 1.21
N VAL A 61 19.75 -9.64 2.19
CA VAL A 61 19.48 -9.98 3.60
C VAL A 61 18.04 -9.63 4.00
N HIS A 62 17.15 -9.52 3.01
CA HIS A 62 15.73 -9.24 3.16
C HIS A 62 15.38 -7.93 3.87
N ARG A 63 16.29 -6.94 3.85
CA ARG A 63 15.98 -5.59 4.30
C ARG A 63 15.27 -4.83 3.20
N ARG A 64 14.08 -4.41 3.50
CA ARG A 64 13.22 -3.64 2.60
C ARG A 64 13.42 -2.15 2.79
N SER A 65 13.56 -1.45 1.67
CA SER A 65 13.62 0.01 1.62
C SER A 65 12.49 0.52 0.74
N THR A 66 11.45 1.08 1.35
CA THR A 66 10.36 1.73 0.62
C THR A 66 10.87 3.00 -0.04
N ILE A 67 10.67 3.10 -1.35
CA ILE A 67 11.10 4.25 -2.15
C ILE A 67 9.93 5.21 -2.35
N ARG A 68 8.72 4.67 -2.48
CA ARG A 68 7.48 5.41 -2.75
C ARG A 68 6.30 4.75 -2.09
N ALA A 69 5.35 5.56 -1.65
CA ALA A 69 4.07 5.08 -1.13
C ALA A 69 2.97 6.07 -1.53
N PHE A 70 1.92 5.58 -2.18
CA PHE A 70 0.86 6.43 -2.72
C PHE A 70 -0.52 5.84 -2.47
N GLY A 71 -1.46 6.72 -2.15
CA GLY A 71 -2.89 6.45 -2.04
C GLY A 71 -3.72 7.47 -2.80
N LEU A 72 -4.92 7.11 -3.21
CA LEU A 72 -5.87 8.02 -3.85
C LEU A 72 -6.78 8.67 -2.81
N TYR A 73 -6.84 9.99 -2.80
CA TYR A 73 -7.59 10.80 -1.86
C TYR A 73 -8.54 11.76 -2.55
N PRO A 74 -9.68 12.09 -1.91
CA PRO A 74 -10.49 13.23 -2.34
C PRO A 74 -9.79 14.53 -1.96
N GLU A 75 -9.85 15.53 -2.83
CA GLU A 75 -9.28 16.85 -2.63
C GLU A 75 -10.36 17.87 -2.26
N GLY A 76 -10.00 18.80 -1.37
CA GLY A 76 -10.85 19.91 -0.95
C GLY A 76 -11.64 19.68 0.33
N THR A 77 -12.10 20.78 0.92
CA THR A 77 -12.88 20.79 2.16
C THR A 77 -14.27 20.16 1.94
N GLY A 78 -14.64 19.18 2.76
CA GLY A 78 -15.94 18.48 2.64
C GLY A 78 -16.01 17.47 1.49
N ALA A 79 -14.92 17.21 0.77
CA ALA A 79 -14.88 16.28 -0.35
C ALA A 79 -15.34 14.85 0.03
N ASN A 80 -15.07 14.39 1.26
CA ASN A 80 -15.50 13.08 1.74
C ASN A 80 -17.02 12.90 1.73
N CYS A 81 -17.80 13.91 2.15
CA CYS A 81 -19.26 13.85 2.11
C CYS A 81 -19.79 13.91 0.67
N GLY A 82 -19.19 14.73 -0.18
CA GLY A 82 -19.56 14.83 -1.59
C GLY A 82 -19.27 13.56 -2.38
N ALA A 83 -18.20 12.87 -2.06
CA ALA A 83 -17.75 11.66 -2.76
C ALA A 83 -18.70 10.46 -2.64
N LEU A 84 -19.64 10.48 -1.69
CA LEU A 84 -20.70 9.46 -1.55
C LEU A 84 -21.74 9.55 -2.68
N VAL A 85 -21.98 10.73 -3.23
CA VAL A 85 -23.10 10.96 -4.16
C VAL A 85 -22.66 11.41 -5.55
N ARG A 86 -21.42 11.85 -5.72
CA ARG A 86 -20.87 12.33 -6.99
C ARG A 86 -19.35 12.17 -7.06
N ASN A 87 -18.79 12.32 -8.25
CA ASN A 87 -17.36 12.49 -8.40
C ASN A 87 -16.92 13.85 -7.85
N VAL A 88 -15.85 13.84 -7.07
CA VAL A 88 -15.20 15.04 -6.54
C VAL A 88 -13.77 15.10 -7.08
N PRO A 89 -13.09 16.25 -7.02
CA PRO A 89 -11.66 16.32 -7.27
C PRO A 89 -10.91 15.31 -6.38
N GLY A 90 -9.88 14.67 -6.91
CA GLY A 90 -9.06 13.72 -6.18
C GLY A 90 -7.69 13.54 -6.82
N GLY A 91 -6.71 13.21 -6.02
CA GLY A 91 -5.33 13.04 -6.45
C GLY A 91 -4.61 11.92 -5.72
N VAL A 92 -3.53 11.47 -6.32
CA VAL A 92 -2.62 10.49 -5.73
C VAL A 92 -1.65 11.22 -4.80
N MET A 93 -1.72 10.94 -3.50
CA MET A 93 -0.92 11.63 -2.48
C MET A 93 0.17 10.72 -1.92
N ASP A 94 1.30 11.33 -1.55
CA ASP A 94 2.46 10.65 -0.97
C ASP A 94 2.18 10.28 0.50
N GLU A 95 2.00 9.00 0.75
CA GLU A 95 1.74 8.41 2.07
C GLU A 95 2.91 8.59 3.04
N MET A 96 4.14 8.58 2.53
CA MET A 96 5.33 8.72 3.38
C MET A 96 5.41 10.12 3.99
N LYS A 97 4.92 11.14 3.29
CA LYS A 97 4.88 12.52 3.78
C LYS A 97 3.70 12.78 4.70
N ASN A 98 2.54 12.25 4.34
CA ASN A 98 1.28 12.63 4.98
C ASN A 98 0.89 11.72 6.15
N HIS A 99 1.29 10.44 6.11
CA HIS A 99 0.76 9.41 7.03
C HIS A 99 1.81 8.41 7.51
N SER A 100 3.09 8.78 7.52
CA SER A 100 4.21 7.88 7.86
C SER A 100 4.12 7.23 9.26
N PHE A 101 3.35 7.82 10.18
CA PHE A 101 3.20 7.32 11.56
C PHE A 101 1.95 6.47 11.79
N GLN A 102 1.08 6.32 10.80
CA GLN A 102 -0.12 5.49 10.94
C GLN A 102 0.21 4.03 10.67
N ALA A 103 -0.17 3.16 11.60
CA ALA A 103 0.08 1.73 11.49
C ALA A 103 -0.63 1.12 10.29
N ILE A 104 0.07 0.26 9.56
CA ILE A 104 -0.50 -0.64 8.55
C ILE A 104 -1.15 -1.80 9.30
N THR A 105 -2.40 -2.13 8.96
CA THR A 105 -3.13 -3.24 9.58
C THR A 105 -3.06 -4.51 8.72
N GLU A 106 -3.17 -4.37 7.41
CA GLU A 106 -3.14 -5.48 6.46
C GLU A 106 -2.16 -5.17 5.33
N GLU A 107 -1.30 -6.13 4.95
CA GLU A 107 -0.41 -5.98 3.81
C GLU A 107 -0.19 -7.27 3.02
N LEU A 108 -0.24 -7.17 1.69
CA LEU A 108 0.28 -8.18 0.77
C LEU A 108 1.57 -7.67 0.15
N ILE A 109 2.68 -8.32 0.46
CA ILE A 109 3.99 -8.03 -0.11
C ILE A 109 4.15 -8.89 -1.37
N VAL A 110 4.30 -8.25 -2.52
CA VAL A 110 4.52 -8.93 -3.80
C VAL A 110 5.94 -8.66 -4.26
N ARG A 111 6.79 -9.70 -4.27
CA ARG A 111 8.12 -9.64 -4.89
C ARG A 111 7.97 -9.78 -6.39
N VAL A 112 8.56 -8.87 -7.14
CA VAL A 112 8.36 -8.77 -8.59
C VAL A 112 9.69 -8.54 -9.32
N ASP A 113 9.69 -8.80 -10.61
CA ASP A 113 10.77 -8.38 -11.50
C ASP A 113 10.69 -6.88 -11.78
N GLU A 114 11.77 -6.28 -12.25
CA GLU A 114 11.85 -4.84 -12.55
C GLU A 114 10.79 -4.40 -13.58
N ALA A 115 10.46 -5.25 -14.54
CA ALA A 115 9.44 -4.97 -15.55
C ALA A 115 8.05 -4.75 -14.91
N ASP A 116 7.66 -5.64 -14.00
CA ASP A 116 6.38 -5.58 -13.29
C ASP A 116 6.34 -4.40 -12.30
N TYR A 117 7.47 -4.14 -11.62
CA TYR A 117 7.62 -2.95 -10.79
C TYR A 117 7.37 -1.66 -11.59
N LYS A 118 7.97 -1.53 -12.78
CA LYS A 118 7.79 -0.38 -13.67
C LYS A 118 6.37 -0.30 -14.23
N ARG A 119 5.76 -1.46 -14.56
CA ARG A 119 4.39 -1.55 -15.05
C ARG A 119 3.40 -1.06 -14.00
N SER A 120 3.50 -1.54 -12.77
CA SER A 120 2.64 -1.14 -11.66
C SER A 120 2.79 0.34 -11.30
N TRP A 121 4.02 0.86 -11.35
CA TRP A 121 4.27 2.28 -11.15
C TRP A 121 3.64 3.17 -12.22
N ARG A 122 3.62 2.72 -13.47
CA ARG A 122 2.95 3.45 -14.57
C ARG A 122 1.46 3.61 -14.30
N VAL A 123 0.79 2.57 -13.83
CA VAL A 123 -0.63 2.63 -13.44
C VAL A 123 -0.86 3.71 -12.38
N ALA A 124 -0.02 3.80 -11.35
CA ALA A 124 -0.15 4.83 -10.33
C ALA A 124 -0.08 6.25 -10.92
N ARG A 125 0.84 6.48 -11.87
CA ARG A 125 0.95 7.77 -12.57
C ARG A 125 -0.25 8.09 -13.44
N GLU A 126 -0.85 7.10 -14.09
CA GLU A 126 -2.06 7.27 -14.89
C GLU A 126 -3.26 7.64 -14.02
N TRP A 127 -3.31 7.13 -12.81
CA TRP A 127 -4.36 7.48 -11.85
C TRP A 127 -4.21 8.91 -11.33
N ASP A 128 -3.01 9.39 -11.12
CA ASP A 128 -2.72 10.76 -10.72
C ASP A 128 -3.21 11.79 -11.75
N CYS A 129 -3.07 11.48 -13.04
CA CYS A 129 -3.49 12.37 -14.13
C CYS A 129 -5.02 12.55 -14.26
N ARG A 130 -5.84 11.72 -13.59
CA ARG A 130 -7.29 11.73 -13.79
C ARG A 130 -8.07 12.66 -12.85
N HIS A 131 -7.45 13.15 -11.79
CA HIS A 131 -7.97 14.13 -10.83
C HIS A 131 -9.43 13.94 -10.36
N GLN A 132 -9.85 12.69 -10.19
CA GLN A 132 -11.21 12.35 -9.77
C GLN A 132 -11.24 11.33 -8.66
N PHE A 133 -12.18 11.47 -7.73
CA PHE A 133 -12.44 10.54 -6.63
C PHE A 133 -13.94 10.31 -6.47
N SER A 134 -14.35 9.08 -6.19
CA SER A 134 -15.73 8.71 -5.84
C SER A 134 -15.69 7.44 -4.97
N LEU A 135 -16.36 7.47 -3.82
CA LEU A 135 -16.41 6.32 -2.91
C LEU A 135 -17.12 5.09 -3.51
N LEU A 136 -17.90 5.27 -4.56
CA LEU A 136 -18.65 4.17 -5.18
C LEU A 136 -17.83 3.38 -6.20
N ASN A 137 -16.98 4.06 -6.99
CA ASN A 137 -16.35 3.42 -8.15
C ASN A 137 -14.95 3.90 -8.50
N ARG A 138 -14.40 4.87 -7.75
CA ARG A 138 -13.08 5.43 -8.01
C ARG A 138 -12.41 5.96 -6.75
N ASP A 139 -12.17 5.07 -5.80
CA ASP A 139 -11.56 5.37 -4.52
C ASP A 139 -10.17 4.70 -4.35
N CYS A 140 -9.65 4.76 -3.13
CA CYS A 140 -8.37 4.16 -2.79
C CYS A 140 -8.32 2.64 -3.00
N VAL A 141 -9.45 1.93 -2.85
CA VAL A 141 -9.53 0.48 -3.11
C VAL A 141 -9.45 0.18 -4.59
N GLU A 142 -10.15 0.96 -5.44
CA GLU A 142 -10.08 0.82 -6.90
C GLU A 142 -8.69 1.17 -7.45
N PHE A 143 -8.02 2.17 -6.86
CA PHE A 143 -6.63 2.47 -7.17
C PHE A 143 -5.72 1.27 -6.87
N LEU A 144 -5.81 0.72 -5.65
CA LEU A 144 -5.06 -0.46 -5.24
C LEU A 144 -5.36 -1.65 -6.14
N ARG A 145 -6.65 -1.86 -6.53
CA ARG A 145 -7.08 -2.91 -7.44
C ARG A 145 -6.40 -2.79 -8.79
N ALA A 146 -6.41 -1.61 -9.40
CA ALA A 146 -5.77 -1.37 -10.69
C ALA A 146 -4.27 -1.67 -10.67
N VAL A 147 -3.57 -1.32 -9.58
CA VAL A 147 -2.16 -1.70 -9.40
C VAL A 147 -2.00 -3.20 -9.29
N GLY A 148 -2.83 -3.88 -8.49
CA GLY A 148 -2.80 -5.34 -8.34
C GLY A 148 -3.07 -6.08 -9.65
N GLU A 149 -4.05 -5.63 -10.43
CA GLU A 149 -4.34 -6.19 -11.77
C GLU A 149 -3.15 -6.03 -12.73
N SER A 150 -2.40 -4.93 -12.63
CA SER A 150 -1.20 -4.74 -13.42
C SER A 150 -0.06 -5.71 -13.08
N LEU A 151 -0.13 -6.38 -11.95
CA LEU A 151 0.78 -7.44 -11.51
C LEU A 151 0.21 -8.84 -11.77
N ASP A 152 -0.83 -8.94 -12.59
CA ASP A 152 -1.55 -10.18 -12.89
C ASP A 152 -2.08 -10.91 -11.63
N LEU A 153 -2.39 -10.15 -10.56
CA LEU A 153 -3.01 -10.70 -9.36
C LEU A 153 -4.50 -10.95 -9.59
N ASP A 154 -5.01 -12.05 -9.00
CA ASP A 154 -6.45 -12.32 -8.94
C ASP A 154 -7.12 -11.39 -7.92
N MET A 155 -7.52 -10.22 -8.38
CA MET A 155 -8.12 -9.20 -7.55
C MET A 155 -9.61 -9.48 -7.33
N PRO A 156 -10.07 -9.65 -6.08
CA PRO A 156 -11.47 -9.98 -5.80
C PRO A 156 -12.39 -8.83 -6.22
N ARG A 157 -13.59 -9.19 -6.64
CA ARG A 157 -14.65 -8.20 -6.87
C ARG A 157 -15.02 -7.54 -5.54
N ARG A 158 -15.22 -6.23 -5.57
CA ARG A 158 -15.72 -5.48 -4.42
C ARG A 158 -17.17 -5.87 -4.14
N THR A 159 -17.45 -6.23 -2.89
CA THR A 159 -18.79 -6.59 -2.41
C THR A 159 -19.06 -5.81 -1.12
N MET A 160 -20.31 -5.81 -0.64
CA MET A 160 -20.65 -5.14 0.62
C MET A 160 -19.83 -5.66 1.81
N THR A 161 -19.43 -6.93 1.83
CA THR A 161 -18.58 -7.54 2.87
C THR A 161 -17.10 -7.15 2.75
N ARG A 162 -16.70 -6.59 1.61
CA ARG A 162 -15.33 -6.12 1.31
C ARG A 162 -15.31 -4.62 1.03
N TRP A 163 -16.24 -3.89 1.62
CA TRP A 163 -16.33 -2.45 1.40
C TRP A 163 -15.16 -1.69 2.02
N THR A 164 -14.71 -2.12 3.21
CA THR A 164 -13.58 -1.46 3.86
C THR A 164 -12.25 -1.84 3.21
N PRO A 165 -11.28 -0.91 3.15
CA PRO A 165 -9.93 -1.17 2.64
C PRO A 165 -9.26 -2.38 3.27
N GLU A 166 -9.35 -2.54 4.59
CA GLU A 166 -8.78 -3.69 5.31
C GLU A 166 -9.42 -5.02 4.88
N ALA A 167 -10.76 -5.08 4.84
CA ALA A 167 -11.47 -6.28 4.40
C ALA A 167 -11.14 -6.64 2.94
N TYR A 168 -10.92 -5.63 2.10
CA TYR A 168 -10.52 -5.83 0.72
C TYR A 168 -9.10 -6.40 0.61
N VAL A 169 -8.10 -5.78 1.27
CA VAL A 169 -6.71 -6.27 1.26
C VAL A 169 -6.62 -7.68 1.85
N ARG A 170 -7.36 -7.97 2.93
CA ARG A 170 -7.45 -9.33 3.49
C ARG A 170 -7.98 -10.34 2.48
N ALA A 171 -8.97 -9.97 1.67
CA ALA A 171 -9.48 -10.83 0.61
C ALA A 171 -8.46 -11.06 -0.51
N VAL A 172 -7.67 -10.05 -0.87
CA VAL A 172 -6.55 -10.18 -1.82
C VAL A 172 -5.50 -11.15 -1.27
N MET A 173 -5.12 -11.02 -0.01
CA MET A 173 -4.18 -11.93 0.67
C MET A 173 -4.68 -13.38 0.65
N ALA A 174 -5.98 -13.59 0.91
CA ALA A 174 -6.59 -14.92 0.87
C ALA A 174 -6.57 -15.54 -0.54
N ASN A 175 -6.74 -14.75 -1.60
CA ASN A 175 -6.60 -15.21 -2.98
C ASN A 175 -5.14 -15.53 -3.32
N ALA A 176 -4.20 -14.70 -2.88
CA ALA A 176 -2.77 -14.93 -3.08
C ALA A 176 -2.30 -16.24 -2.46
N ASN A 177 -2.79 -16.57 -1.26
CA ASN A 177 -2.46 -17.82 -0.55
C ASN A 177 -3.04 -19.08 -1.22
N ARG A 178 -4.05 -18.96 -2.09
CA ARG A 178 -4.62 -20.09 -2.84
C ARG A 178 -3.89 -20.37 -4.16
N ARG A 179 -3.04 -19.46 -4.62
CA ARG A 179 -2.22 -19.74 -5.81
C ARG A 179 -1.27 -20.89 -5.47
N PRO A 180 -1.22 -21.96 -6.28
CA PRO A 180 -0.16 -22.94 -6.15
C PRO A 180 1.16 -22.21 -6.29
N ALA A 181 2.14 -22.54 -5.42
CA ALA A 181 3.49 -21.99 -5.54
C ALA A 181 3.93 -22.16 -7.00
N ALA A 182 4.33 -21.07 -7.63
CA ALA A 182 4.92 -21.14 -8.97
C ALA A 182 6.07 -22.14 -8.87
N PHE A 183 6.05 -23.15 -9.75
CA PHE A 183 6.95 -24.31 -9.72
C PHE A 183 8.41 -23.90 -9.48
N PRO A 184 9.16 -24.74 -8.73
CA PRO A 184 10.58 -24.51 -8.47
C PRO A 184 11.42 -24.48 -9.74
#